data_3d159e9b738d565fc76a39352023e159
#
_entry.id   3d159e9b738d565fc76a39352023e159
#
_cell.length_a   1.000
_cell.length_b   1.000
_cell.length_c   1.000
_cell.angle_alpha   90.00
_cell.angle_beta   90.00
_cell.angle_gamma   90.00
#
_symmetry.space_group_name_H-M   'P 1'
#
loop_
_entity.id
_entity.type
_entity.pdbx_description
1 polymer ?
#
loop_
_entity_poly.entity_id
_entity_poly.type
_entity_poly.pdbx_seq_one_letter_code
_entity_poly.pdbx_strand_id
1 'polypeptide(L)'
;MKIISIANQKGGCGKTTTAINLASALSLNGKKVLLIDLDPQAHASLGLDVESQDSIYNVISRLTPRKLKVADIIQRIENQFDIIPSNILVGTLEQELSDEIGRELKLKEVIDLIKDQYDYILVDCAPSLGILTVNSIRLSDEIIIPVETSRFSMQGVAHVMEIIDLIKDRLGHVVTSRILITMFDSRLRHSFAMLDTFQKRYADMLLNTIIHINVKLKESAVMGKTVASYDKYSRGHKDYQTLAKELILRERRDVDLRLDPEFQPFSHKMQAMVKKELPSMFPTRFSIGAADAKSVYVTGSFNDWSLDDSCRMAKNGEGWEVSVSLKPGIYKYQFIIDGVWIEDMNNPRKERNSFGDINSIVEVKSETAHSFETSS
;
A
#
# COMPACT_ATOMS: atom_id res chain seq x y z
N MET A 1 4.20 22.88 11.62
CA MET A 1 2.86 22.27 11.45
C MET A 1 2.87 21.51 10.14
N LYS A 2 2.32 20.29 10.12
CA LYS A 2 2.23 19.44 8.94
C LYS A 2 0.85 18.82 8.82
N ILE A 3 0.26 18.85 7.65
CA ILE A 3 -1.06 18.29 7.37
C ILE A 3 -0.89 17.05 6.49
N ILE A 4 -1.44 15.92 6.93
CA ILE A 4 -1.29 14.62 6.28
C ILE A 4 -2.67 14.01 6.05
N SER A 5 -3.04 13.80 4.82
CA SER A 5 -4.24 13.00 4.47
C SER A 5 -3.92 11.52 4.39
N ILE A 6 -4.85 10.70 4.85
CA ILE A 6 -4.74 9.23 4.77
C ILE A 6 -5.85 8.75 3.84
N ALA A 7 -5.49 8.43 2.60
CA ALA A 7 -6.46 8.14 1.55
C ALA A 7 -6.07 6.91 0.72
N ASN A 8 -7.07 6.13 0.37
CA ASN A 8 -7.02 5.06 -0.63
C ASN A 8 -8.46 4.70 -1.01
N GLN A 9 -8.70 4.43 -2.28
CA GLN A 9 -10.02 4.03 -2.77
C GLN A 9 -10.44 2.66 -2.22
N LYS A 10 -9.47 1.79 -1.91
CA LYS A 10 -9.76 0.45 -1.38
C LYS A 10 -10.29 0.52 0.05
N GLY A 11 -11.48 -0.07 0.27
CA GLY A 11 -12.00 -0.32 1.60
C GLY A 11 -11.14 -1.36 2.34
N GLY A 12 -11.03 -1.22 3.66
CA GLY A 12 -10.34 -2.21 4.50
C GLY A 12 -8.80 -2.23 4.42
N CYS A 13 -8.15 -1.29 3.73
CA CYS A 13 -6.68 -1.23 3.66
C CYS A 13 -6.01 -0.56 4.87
N GLY A 14 -6.76 -0.23 5.93
CA GLY A 14 -6.22 0.31 7.17
C GLY A 14 -6.11 1.84 7.24
N LYS A 15 -6.88 2.61 6.45
CA LYS A 15 -6.91 4.10 6.51
C LYS A 15 -7.21 4.59 7.92
N THR A 16 -8.40 4.31 8.42
CA THR A 16 -8.87 4.73 9.74
C THR A 16 -7.98 4.20 10.87
N THR A 17 -7.56 2.92 10.79
CA THR A 17 -6.62 2.34 11.76
C THR A 17 -5.30 3.11 11.79
N THR A 18 -4.81 3.52 10.60
CA THR A 18 -3.59 4.33 10.50
C THR A 18 -3.83 5.73 11.06
N ALA A 19 -4.94 6.38 10.72
CA ALA A 19 -5.26 7.72 11.19
C ALA A 19 -5.28 7.80 12.72
N ILE A 20 -6.03 6.92 13.37
CA ILE A 20 -6.17 6.85 14.84
C ILE A 20 -4.82 6.59 15.50
N ASN A 21 -4.14 5.52 15.07
CA ASN A 21 -2.96 5.05 15.80
C ASN A 21 -1.69 5.86 15.49
N LEU A 22 -1.60 6.47 14.31
CA LEU A 22 -0.55 7.44 14.00
C LEU A 22 -0.76 8.73 14.81
N ALA A 23 -2.01 9.22 14.96
CA ALA A 23 -2.30 10.38 15.80
C ALA A 23 -1.87 10.16 17.24
N SER A 24 -2.26 9.03 17.83
CA SER A 24 -1.83 8.64 19.17
C SER A 24 -0.31 8.49 19.28
N ALA A 25 0.34 7.85 18.29
CA ALA A 25 1.79 7.68 18.30
C ALA A 25 2.54 9.01 18.20
N LEU A 26 2.08 9.96 17.39
CA LEU A 26 2.64 11.31 17.31
C LEU A 26 2.46 12.07 18.63
N SER A 27 1.28 11.97 19.27
CA SER A 27 1.02 12.63 20.55
C SER A 27 1.93 12.08 21.68
N LEU A 28 2.17 10.77 21.69
CA LEU A 28 3.12 10.13 22.62
C LEU A 28 4.58 10.56 22.37
N ASN A 29 4.90 11.06 21.18
CA ASN A 29 6.19 11.70 20.87
C ASN A 29 6.18 13.22 21.12
N GLY A 30 5.22 13.72 21.92
CA GLY A 30 5.17 15.12 22.37
C GLY A 30 4.63 16.11 21.33
N LYS A 31 3.95 15.64 20.29
CA LYS A 31 3.33 16.48 19.26
C LYS A 31 1.87 16.77 19.59
N LYS A 32 1.42 18.01 19.32
CA LYS A 32 0.00 18.36 19.36
C LYS A 32 -0.66 17.92 18.06
N VAL A 33 -1.63 17.01 18.15
CA VAL A 33 -2.23 16.34 16.99
C VAL A 33 -3.73 16.57 16.95
N LEU A 34 -4.23 16.93 15.77
CA LEU A 34 -5.65 16.93 15.45
C LEU A 34 -5.93 15.84 14.41
N LEU A 35 -6.87 14.98 14.69
CA LEU A 35 -7.46 14.06 13.71
C LEU A 35 -8.78 14.65 13.18
N ILE A 36 -8.94 14.70 11.87
CA ILE A 36 -10.19 15.07 11.22
C ILE A 36 -10.79 13.82 10.59
N ASP A 37 -11.97 13.43 11.05
CA ASP A 37 -12.72 12.35 10.45
C ASP A 37 -13.60 12.93 9.30
N LEU A 38 -13.30 12.54 8.05
CA LEU A 38 -14.07 12.94 6.87
C LEU A 38 -14.88 11.80 6.26
N ASP A 39 -14.87 10.63 6.87
CA ASP A 39 -15.70 9.52 6.40
C ASP A 39 -17.14 9.69 6.93
N PRO A 40 -18.18 9.73 6.09
CA PRO A 40 -19.58 9.74 6.54
C PRO A 40 -19.95 8.55 7.42
N GLN A 41 -19.19 7.45 7.35
CA GLN A 41 -19.38 6.30 8.24
C GLN A 41 -18.81 6.53 9.65
N ALA A 42 -18.09 7.65 9.87
CA ALA A 42 -17.54 8.07 11.16
C ALA A 42 -16.69 7.01 11.86
N HIS A 43 -15.96 6.20 11.08
CA HIS A 43 -15.22 5.06 11.64
C HIS A 43 -14.08 5.50 12.56
N ALA A 44 -13.44 6.68 12.34
CA ALA A 44 -12.42 7.18 13.26
C ALA A 44 -13.06 7.68 14.56
N SER A 45 -14.17 8.36 14.48
CA SER A 45 -14.95 8.84 15.63
C SER A 45 -15.43 7.64 16.49
N LEU A 46 -16.11 6.67 15.88
CA LEU A 46 -16.58 5.46 16.56
C LEU A 46 -15.45 4.62 17.15
N GLY A 47 -14.34 4.49 16.41
CA GLY A 47 -13.16 3.75 16.88
C GLY A 47 -12.43 4.41 18.06
N LEU A 48 -12.82 5.63 18.43
CA LEU A 48 -12.32 6.39 19.58
C LEU A 48 -13.42 6.66 20.64
N ASP A 49 -14.55 5.96 20.54
CA ASP A 49 -15.73 6.13 21.44
C ASP A 49 -16.27 7.58 21.47
N VAL A 50 -16.19 8.25 20.30
CA VAL A 50 -16.70 9.60 20.12
C VAL A 50 -18.06 9.54 19.43
N GLU A 51 -19.11 9.68 20.24
CA GLU A 51 -20.46 9.86 19.76
C GLU A 51 -20.80 11.37 19.79
N SER A 52 -20.96 11.99 18.64
CA SER A 52 -21.30 13.42 18.57
C SER A 52 -22.36 13.70 17.52
N GLN A 53 -23.38 14.48 17.93
CA GLN A 53 -24.35 15.04 16.98
C GLN A 53 -23.73 16.16 16.13
N ASP A 54 -22.73 16.85 16.69
CA ASP A 54 -21.99 17.92 16.03
C ASP A 54 -20.73 17.37 15.35
N SER A 55 -20.54 17.73 14.11
CA SER A 55 -19.45 17.24 13.28
C SER A 55 -18.92 18.34 12.34
N ILE A 56 -17.91 17.99 11.54
CA ILE A 56 -17.40 18.91 10.50
C ILE A 56 -18.51 19.38 9.54
N TYR A 57 -19.61 18.62 9.40
CA TYR A 57 -20.79 19.04 8.67
C TYR A 57 -21.35 20.36 9.18
N ASN A 58 -21.48 20.53 10.50
CA ASN A 58 -22.03 21.74 11.12
C ASN A 58 -21.17 23.00 10.88
N VAL A 59 -19.91 22.79 10.50
CA VAL A 59 -18.99 23.90 10.20
C VAL A 59 -18.96 24.22 8.72
N ILE A 60 -19.00 23.22 7.84
CA ILE A 60 -18.89 23.42 6.38
C ILE A 60 -20.26 23.71 5.77
N SER A 61 -21.27 22.90 6.05
CA SER A 61 -22.59 22.98 5.41
C SER A 61 -23.23 24.38 5.55
N ARG A 62 -23.89 24.85 4.48
CA ARG A 62 -24.74 26.02 4.49
C ARG A 62 -26.19 25.71 4.81
N LEU A 63 -26.55 24.41 4.70
CA LEU A 63 -27.91 23.95 4.93
C LEU A 63 -28.15 23.49 6.37
N THR A 64 -27.09 23.44 7.16
CA THR A 64 -27.20 22.99 8.56
C THR A 64 -28.06 23.97 9.37
N PRO A 65 -29.06 23.46 10.13
CA PRO A 65 -29.85 24.32 11.02
C PRO A 65 -29.04 24.82 12.23
N ARG A 66 -27.89 24.16 12.50
CA ARG A 66 -27.00 24.46 13.63
C ARG A 66 -25.60 24.74 13.13
N LYS A 67 -25.33 26.00 12.75
CA LYS A 67 -23.99 26.41 12.35
C LYS A 67 -23.10 26.59 13.57
N LEU A 68 -21.92 25.99 13.53
CA LEU A 68 -20.94 25.99 14.61
C LEU A 68 -19.58 26.52 14.13
N LYS A 69 -18.78 26.98 15.07
CA LYS A 69 -17.35 27.27 14.82
C LYS A 69 -16.57 25.95 14.91
N VAL A 70 -15.46 25.87 14.21
CA VAL A 70 -14.61 24.67 14.22
C VAL A 70 -14.13 24.33 15.63
N ALA A 71 -13.84 25.35 16.46
CA ALA A 71 -13.40 25.15 17.85
C ALA A 71 -14.47 24.49 18.73
N ASP A 72 -15.76 24.67 18.40
CA ASP A 72 -16.87 24.16 19.23
C ASP A 72 -17.09 22.64 19.04
N ILE A 73 -16.52 22.04 17.99
CA ILE A 73 -16.68 20.62 17.64
C ILE A 73 -15.44 19.77 17.93
N ILE A 74 -14.33 20.40 18.37
CA ILE A 74 -13.11 19.69 18.72
C ILE A 74 -13.30 18.95 20.04
N GLN A 75 -12.98 17.66 20.04
CA GLN A 75 -13.04 16.82 21.24
C GLN A 75 -11.65 16.29 21.60
N ARG A 76 -11.33 16.27 22.90
CA ARG A 76 -10.08 15.72 23.45
C ARG A 76 -10.19 14.21 23.57
N ILE A 77 -9.24 13.49 23.00
CA ILE A 77 -9.13 12.02 23.07
C ILE A 77 -8.08 11.61 24.11
N GLU A 78 -6.87 12.09 23.94
CA GLU A 78 -5.73 11.82 24.83
C GLU A 78 -4.96 13.12 25.10
N ASN A 79 -3.92 13.06 25.92
CA ASN A 79 -3.05 14.22 26.08
C ASN A 79 -2.44 14.60 24.72
N GLN A 80 -2.61 15.86 24.30
CA GLN A 80 -2.14 16.40 23.02
C GLN A 80 -2.73 15.72 21.76
N PHE A 81 -3.84 15.00 21.89
CA PHE A 81 -4.54 14.39 20.77
C PHE A 81 -6.03 14.77 20.82
N ASP A 82 -6.47 15.50 19.80
CA ASP A 82 -7.84 15.97 19.61
C ASP A 82 -8.44 15.39 18.32
N ILE A 83 -9.79 15.32 18.24
CA ILE A 83 -10.51 14.92 17.05
C ILE A 83 -11.58 15.95 16.68
N ILE A 84 -11.77 16.17 15.37
CA ILE A 84 -12.99 16.70 14.78
C ILE A 84 -13.81 15.52 14.27
N PRO A 85 -15.00 15.26 14.87
CA PRO A 85 -15.77 14.07 14.53
C PRO A 85 -16.52 14.21 13.21
N SER A 86 -16.90 13.06 12.65
CA SER A 86 -17.79 12.90 11.51
C SER A 86 -19.16 12.38 11.94
N ASN A 87 -20.10 12.43 11.02
CA ASN A 87 -21.38 11.73 11.08
C ASN A 87 -21.96 11.54 9.67
N ILE A 88 -23.08 10.84 9.56
CA ILE A 88 -23.69 10.52 8.26
C ILE A 88 -24.01 11.75 7.41
N LEU A 89 -24.23 12.92 8.01
CA LEU A 89 -24.55 14.16 7.30
C LEU A 89 -23.33 14.69 6.49
N VAL A 90 -22.12 14.31 6.85
CA VAL A 90 -20.90 14.66 6.08
C VAL A 90 -21.02 14.18 4.63
N GLY A 91 -21.70 13.05 4.40
CA GLY A 91 -21.95 12.55 3.05
C GLY A 91 -22.79 13.47 2.17
N THR A 92 -23.65 14.30 2.75
CA THR A 92 -24.48 15.26 2.00
C THR A 92 -23.69 16.43 1.46
N LEU A 93 -22.49 16.72 2.04
CA LEU A 93 -21.60 17.78 1.57
C LEU A 93 -21.14 17.53 0.13
N GLU A 94 -21.03 16.30 -0.33
CA GLU A 94 -20.64 16.01 -1.72
C GLU A 94 -21.66 16.59 -2.71
N GLN A 95 -22.94 16.47 -2.42
CA GLN A 95 -24.01 17.02 -3.24
C GLN A 95 -24.16 18.54 -3.01
N GLU A 96 -24.11 18.98 -1.76
CA GLU A 96 -24.27 20.37 -1.37
C GLU A 96 -23.20 21.29 -2.00
N LEU A 97 -21.95 20.78 -2.09
CA LEU A 97 -20.83 21.52 -2.64
C LEU A 97 -20.70 21.39 -4.17
N SER A 98 -21.51 20.58 -4.85
CA SER A 98 -21.34 20.25 -6.27
C SER A 98 -21.27 21.46 -7.18
N ASP A 99 -22.07 22.48 -6.90
CA ASP A 99 -22.21 23.69 -7.72
C ASP A 99 -21.52 24.93 -7.12
N GLU A 100 -20.77 24.75 -6.00
CA GLU A 100 -20.09 25.87 -5.36
C GLU A 100 -18.74 26.19 -6.02
N ILE A 101 -18.48 27.48 -6.24
CA ILE A 101 -17.18 27.99 -6.65
C ILE A 101 -16.22 27.86 -5.45
N GLY A 102 -15.03 27.33 -5.67
CA GLY A 102 -14.03 27.09 -4.60
C GLY A 102 -14.41 25.96 -3.64
N ARG A 103 -15.29 25.04 -4.09
CA ARG A 103 -15.73 23.87 -3.31
C ARG A 103 -14.59 23.00 -2.80
N GLU A 104 -13.48 22.99 -3.53
CA GLU A 104 -12.26 22.23 -3.18
C GLU A 104 -11.45 22.86 -2.04
N LEU A 105 -11.82 24.06 -1.57
CA LEU A 105 -11.12 24.81 -0.54
C LEU A 105 -11.89 24.87 0.79
N LYS A 106 -13.09 24.33 0.88
CA LYS A 106 -13.97 24.47 2.04
C LYS A 106 -13.35 23.94 3.34
N LEU A 107 -12.71 22.78 3.29
CA LEU A 107 -12.02 22.25 4.44
C LEU A 107 -10.81 23.12 4.83
N LYS A 108 -10.07 23.61 3.83
CA LYS A 108 -8.93 24.50 4.04
C LYS A 108 -9.34 25.80 4.74
N GLU A 109 -10.42 26.44 4.29
CA GLU A 109 -10.96 27.67 4.89
C GLU A 109 -11.26 27.49 6.38
N VAL A 110 -11.80 26.33 6.76
CA VAL A 110 -12.12 26.00 8.16
C VAL A 110 -10.86 25.71 8.98
N ILE A 111 -9.95 24.93 8.45
CA ILE A 111 -8.77 24.46 9.19
C ILE A 111 -7.72 25.56 9.32
N ASP A 112 -7.62 26.48 8.37
CA ASP A 112 -6.74 27.65 8.47
C ASP A 112 -7.00 28.50 9.73
N LEU A 113 -8.20 28.42 10.32
CA LEU A 113 -8.55 29.15 11.55
C LEU A 113 -7.91 28.56 12.81
N ILE A 114 -7.52 27.30 12.79
CA ILE A 114 -7.05 26.58 13.99
C ILE A 114 -5.71 25.86 13.81
N LYS A 115 -5.19 25.77 12.58
CA LYS A 115 -4.02 24.94 12.25
C LYS A 115 -2.78 25.25 13.10
N ASP A 116 -2.56 26.50 13.47
CA ASP A 116 -1.39 26.94 14.21
C ASP A 116 -1.38 26.45 15.67
N GLN A 117 -2.47 25.84 16.13
CA GLN A 117 -2.58 25.24 17.46
C GLN A 117 -1.99 23.83 17.52
N TYR A 118 -1.68 23.23 16.34
CA TYR A 118 -1.26 21.84 16.21
C TYR A 118 0.09 21.70 15.50
N ASP A 119 0.87 20.69 15.87
CA ASP A 119 2.07 20.30 15.15
C ASP A 119 1.73 19.44 13.93
N TYR A 120 0.70 18.57 14.08
CA TYR A 120 0.20 17.70 13.04
C TYR A 120 -1.31 17.75 12.95
N ILE A 121 -1.82 17.74 11.72
CA ILE A 121 -3.24 17.52 11.42
C ILE A 121 -3.33 16.30 10.51
N LEU A 122 -4.02 15.26 10.96
CA LEU A 122 -4.29 14.06 10.17
C LEU A 122 -5.71 14.09 9.66
N VAL A 123 -5.94 13.68 8.42
CA VAL A 123 -7.27 13.61 7.83
C VAL A 123 -7.56 12.18 7.41
N ASP A 124 -8.54 11.54 8.07
CA ASP A 124 -9.04 10.21 7.67
C ASP A 124 -10.06 10.37 6.54
N CYS A 125 -9.75 9.86 5.36
CA CYS A 125 -10.58 9.99 4.17
C CYS A 125 -11.47 8.77 3.96
N ALA A 126 -12.71 9.02 3.49
CA ALA A 126 -13.58 7.98 2.99
C ALA A 126 -12.93 7.19 1.84
N PRO A 127 -13.40 5.97 1.54
CA PRO A 127 -12.91 5.20 0.39
C PRO A 127 -13.36 5.75 -0.97
N SER A 128 -14.16 6.82 -0.98
CA SER A 128 -14.54 7.56 -2.19
C SER A 128 -13.42 8.51 -2.63
N LEU A 129 -13.30 8.77 -3.92
CA LEU A 129 -12.43 9.80 -4.48
C LEU A 129 -13.26 11.05 -4.88
N GLY A 130 -14.28 11.40 -4.07
CA GLY A 130 -15.17 12.51 -4.27
C GLY A 130 -14.60 13.86 -3.82
N ILE A 131 -15.47 14.89 -3.76
CA ILE A 131 -15.07 16.26 -3.41
C ILE A 131 -14.48 16.38 -2.00
N LEU A 132 -14.89 15.53 -1.06
CA LEU A 132 -14.31 15.52 0.28
C LEU A 132 -12.85 15.08 0.26
N THR A 133 -12.52 14.03 -0.52
CA THR A 133 -11.12 13.61 -0.71
C THR A 133 -10.29 14.67 -1.42
N VAL A 134 -10.86 15.37 -2.42
CA VAL A 134 -10.21 16.53 -3.08
C VAL A 134 -9.92 17.63 -2.06
N ASN A 135 -10.87 17.97 -1.18
CA ASN A 135 -10.67 18.95 -0.10
C ASN A 135 -9.55 18.54 0.85
N SER A 136 -9.50 17.27 1.23
CA SER A 136 -8.45 16.71 2.08
C SER A 136 -7.08 16.84 1.42
N ILE A 137 -6.93 16.46 0.16
CA ILE A 137 -5.68 16.56 -0.59
C ILE A 137 -5.26 18.02 -0.77
N ARG A 138 -6.21 18.92 -1.09
CA ARG A 138 -5.96 20.37 -1.25
C ARG A 138 -5.49 21.06 0.04
N LEU A 139 -5.88 20.53 1.18
CA LEU A 139 -5.45 21.00 2.50
C LEU A 139 -4.03 20.49 2.84
N SER A 140 -3.63 19.32 2.33
CA SER A 140 -2.49 18.56 2.84
C SER A 140 -1.16 18.93 2.20
N ASP A 141 -0.09 18.83 3.00
CA ASP A 141 1.31 18.86 2.57
C ASP A 141 1.76 17.48 2.08
N GLU A 142 1.19 16.43 2.69
CA GLU A 142 1.56 15.05 2.41
C GLU A 142 0.31 14.15 2.42
N ILE A 143 0.34 13.11 1.58
CA ILE A 143 -0.67 12.06 1.58
C ILE A 143 0.00 10.72 1.88
N ILE A 144 -0.54 9.99 2.84
CA ILE A 144 -0.17 8.59 3.10
C ILE A 144 -1.22 7.71 2.45
N ILE A 145 -0.76 6.76 1.64
CA ILE A 145 -1.58 5.79 0.92
C ILE A 145 -1.35 4.42 1.56
N PRO A 146 -2.20 3.99 2.52
CA PRO A 146 -2.10 2.67 3.11
C PRO A 146 -2.44 1.60 2.08
N VAL A 147 -1.60 0.58 1.95
CA VAL A 147 -1.80 -0.52 1.01
C VAL A 147 -1.52 -1.86 1.69
N GLU A 148 -2.43 -2.80 1.55
CA GLU A 148 -2.18 -4.18 1.94
C GLU A 148 -1.37 -4.91 0.86
N THR A 149 -0.71 -6.01 1.21
CA THR A 149 0.05 -6.82 0.27
C THR A 149 -0.87 -7.76 -0.53
N SER A 150 -1.77 -7.19 -1.34
CA SER A 150 -2.68 -7.93 -2.22
C SER A 150 -2.50 -7.54 -3.68
N ARG A 151 -2.94 -8.42 -4.58
CA ARG A 151 -2.79 -8.23 -6.03
C ARG A 151 -3.46 -6.93 -6.55
N PHE A 152 -4.55 -6.50 -5.92
CA PHE A 152 -5.32 -5.32 -6.34
C PHE A 152 -4.78 -4.00 -5.76
N SER A 153 -3.79 -4.05 -4.88
CA SER A 153 -3.30 -2.85 -4.18
C SER A 153 -2.56 -1.88 -5.09
N MET A 154 -1.90 -2.39 -6.14
CA MET A 154 -1.24 -1.56 -7.16
C MET A 154 -2.22 -0.67 -7.92
N GLN A 155 -3.40 -1.18 -8.24
CA GLN A 155 -4.45 -0.42 -8.91
C GLN A 155 -5.00 0.69 -7.99
N GLY A 156 -5.19 0.38 -6.70
CA GLY A 156 -5.62 1.40 -5.71
C GLY A 156 -4.65 2.57 -5.59
N VAL A 157 -3.33 2.31 -5.63
CA VAL A 157 -2.32 3.37 -5.65
C VAL A 157 -2.41 4.19 -6.94
N ALA A 158 -2.53 3.53 -8.10
CA ALA A 158 -2.61 4.23 -9.38
C ALA A 158 -3.79 5.21 -9.42
N HIS A 159 -4.98 4.82 -8.97
CA HIS A 159 -6.16 5.69 -8.92
C HIS A 159 -5.97 6.92 -8.00
N VAL A 160 -5.33 6.74 -6.84
CA VAL A 160 -5.02 7.88 -5.96
C VAL A 160 -4.04 8.82 -6.64
N MET A 161 -3.01 8.29 -7.32
CA MET A 161 -2.03 9.10 -8.06
C MET A 161 -2.68 9.88 -9.20
N GLU A 162 -3.63 9.30 -9.94
CA GLU A 162 -4.38 9.99 -11.00
C GLU A 162 -5.13 11.22 -10.45
N ILE A 163 -5.75 11.10 -9.26
CA ILE A 163 -6.42 12.25 -8.61
C ILE A 163 -5.41 13.30 -8.15
N ILE A 164 -4.26 12.90 -7.61
CA ILE A 164 -3.20 13.82 -7.21
C ILE A 164 -2.67 14.60 -8.42
N ASP A 165 -2.42 13.91 -9.53
CA ASP A 165 -1.97 14.53 -10.77
C ASP A 165 -3.02 15.50 -11.32
N LEU A 166 -4.30 15.11 -11.29
CA LEU A 166 -5.40 15.99 -11.69
C LEU A 166 -5.48 17.27 -10.82
N ILE A 167 -5.31 17.13 -9.50
CA ILE A 167 -5.28 18.27 -8.56
C ILE A 167 -4.08 19.16 -8.85
N LYS A 168 -2.91 18.59 -9.11
CA LYS A 168 -1.72 19.32 -9.50
C LYS A 168 -1.95 20.12 -10.80
N ASP A 169 -2.47 19.45 -11.83
CA ASP A 169 -2.65 20.06 -13.15
C ASP A 169 -3.77 21.12 -13.19
N ARG A 170 -4.87 20.88 -12.48
CA ARG A 170 -6.06 21.76 -12.52
C ARG A 170 -6.02 22.86 -11.46
N LEU A 171 -5.44 22.58 -10.30
CA LEU A 171 -5.50 23.46 -9.13
C LEU A 171 -4.11 23.97 -8.70
N GLY A 172 -3.03 23.57 -9.39
CA GLY A 172 -1.67 23.99 -9.10
C GLY A 172 -1.15 23.57 -7.72
N HIS A 173 -1.78 22.58 -7.07
CA HIS A 173 -1.39 22.11 -5.75
C HIS A 173 -0.53 20.87 -5.82
N VAL A 174 0.67 20.94 -5.25
CA VAL A 174 1.60 19.82 -5.18
C VAL A 174 1.58 19.24 -3.77
N VAL A 175 1.29 17.95 -3.68
CA VAL A 175 1.31 17.19 -2.42
C VAL A 175 2.34 16.06 -2.51
N THR A 176 3.07 15.83 -1.41
CA THR A 176 4.02 14.72 -1.33
C THR A 176 3.27 13.41 -1.08
N SER A 177 3.47 12.41 -1.93
CA SER A 177 2.80 11.11 -1.79
C SER A 177 3.73 10.09 -1.12
N ARG A 178 3.19 9.33 -0.15
CA ARG A 178 3.87 8.23 0.54
C ARG A 178 3.01 6.98 0.55
N ILE A 179 3.64 5.84 0.35
CA ILE A 179 2.98 4.52 0.41
C ILE A 179 3.37 3.86 1.73
N LEU A 180 2.37 3.45 2.49
CA LEU A 180 2.52 2.69 3.73
C LEU A 180 2.03 1.26 3.53
N ILE A 181 2.93 0.29 3.64
CA ILE A 181 2.52 -1.12 3.64
C ILE A 181 1.82 -1.44 4.94
N THR A 182 0.58 -1.93 4.85
CA THR A 182 -0.26 -2.30 5.99
C THR A 182 -0.66 -3.78 5.92
N MET A 183 -1.13 -4.32 7.06
CA MET A 183 -1.59 -5.71 7.15
C MET A 183 -0.58 -6.72 6.61
N PHE A 184 0.70 -6.44 6.79
CA PHE A 184 1.76 -7.30 6.32
C PHE A 184 1.80 -8.60 7.12
N ASP A 185 1.59 -9.73 6.44
CA ASP A 185 1.75 -11.05 7.03
C ASP A 185 3.10 -11.66 6.64
N SER A 186 4.04 -11.67 7.58
CA SER A 186 5.39 -12.21 7.36
C SER A 186 5.45 -13.73 7.20
N ARG A 187 4.34 -14.44 7.35
CA ARG A 187 4.24 -15.89 7.11
C ARG A 187 3.95 -16.20 5.63
N LEU A 188 3.49 -15.20 4.87
CA LEU A 188 3.06 -15.38 3.49
C LEU A 188 4.14 -14.90 2.51
N ARG A 189 4.64 -15.81 1.67
CA ARG A 189 5.57 -15.47 0.57
C ARG A 189 5.02 -14.41 -0.36
N HIS A 190 3.71 -14.44 -0.62
CA HIS A 190 3.05 -13.43 -1.44
C HIS A 190 3.25 -12.00 -0.88
N SER A 191 3.22 -11.82 0.44
CA SER A 191 3.46 -10.52 1.07
C SER A 191 4.84 -9.96 0.71
N PHE A 192 5.87 -10.79 0.71
CA PHE A 192 7.24 -10.40 0.32
C PHE A 192 7.35 -10.09 -1.18
N ALA A 193 6.68 -10.89 -2.04
CA ALA A 193 6.66 -10.63 -3.47
C ALA A 193 6.01 -9.29 -3.81
N MET A 194 4.91 -8.96 -3.13
CA MET A 194 4.26 -7.67 -3.28
C MET A 194 5.12 -6.53 -2.75
N LEU A 195 5.79 -6.71 -1.61
CA LEU A 195 6.71 -5.72 -1.05
C LEU A 195 7.87 -5.44 -2.03
N ASP A 196 8.48 -6.47 -2.61
CA ASP A 196 9.51 -6.33 -3.65
C ASP A 196 8.99 -5.54 -4.86
N THR A 197 7.76 -5.83 -5.31
CA THR A 197 7.12 -5.10 -6.40
C THR A 197 6.94 -3.62 -6.07
N PHE A 198 6.47 -3.29 -4.86
CA PHE A 198 6.36 -1.90 -4.40
C PHE A 198 7.71 -1.21 -4.30
N GLN A 199 8.73 -1.89 -3.80
CA GLN A 199 10.09 -1.37 -3.72
C GLN A 199 10.67 -1.04 -5.11
N LYS A 200 10.44 -1.90 -6.10
CA LYS A 200 10.92 -1.67 -7.47
C LYS A 200 10.19 -0.53 -8.18
N ARG A 201 8.89 -0.40 -7.94
CA ARG A 201 8.06 0.56 -8.68
C ARG A 201 7.91 1.92 -8.02
N TYR A 202 7.94 1.97 -6.68
CA TYR A 202 7.64 3.16 -5.88
C TYR A 202 8.69 3.43 -4.79
N ALA A 203 9.97 3.14 -5.06
CA ALA A 203 11.06 3.25 -4.07
C ALA A 203 11.07 4.59 -3.33
N ASP A 204 10.90 5.71 -4.06
CA ASP A 204 10.97 7.07 -3.50
C ASP A 204 9.74 7.47 -2.68
N MET A 205 8.62 6.76 -2.90
CA MET A 205 7.38 7.00 -2.19
C MET A 205 7.16 6.06 -1.00
N LEU A 206 7.84 4.90 -1.00
CA LEU A 206 7.63 3.87 0.00
C LEU A 206 8.20 4.29 1.35
N LEU A 207 7.37 4.25 2.38
CA LEU A 207 7.83 4.41 3.76
C LEU A 207 8.62 3.17 4.19
N ASN A 208 9.64 3.39 5.04
CA ASN A 208 10.45 2.29 5.57
C ASN A 208 9.67 1.44 6.58
N THR A 209 8.69 2.05 7.24
CA THR A 209 7.85 1.38 8.23
C THR A 209 6.81 0.49 7.55
N ILE A 210 6.61 -0.70 8.11
CA ILE A 210 5.57 -1.66 7.71
C ILE A 210 4.66 -1.90 8.91
N ILE A 211 3.35 -1.83 8.70
CA ILE A 211 2.35 -2.19 9.71
C ILE A 211 1.96 -3.65 9.53
N HIS A 212 2.28 -4.46 10.50
CA HIS A 212 1.98 -5.90 10.45
C HIS A 212 0.54 -6.20 10.85
N ILE A 213 0.03 -7.34 10.39
CA ILE A 213 -1.22 -7.90 10.92
C ILE A 213 -1.10 -8.04 12.45
N ASN A 214 -2.03 -7.42 13.17
CA ASN A 214 -2.07 -7.48 14.62
C ASN A 214 -3.52 -7.43 15.12
N VAL A 215 -3.93 -8.45 15.88
CA VAL A 215 -5.29 -8.57 16.42
C VAL A 215 -5.62 -7.41 17.37
N LYS A 216 -4.61 -6.90 18.10
CA LYS A 216 -4.79 -5.81 19.07
C LYS A 216 -5.25 -4.49 18.42
N LEU A 217 -4.93 -4.27 17.13
CA LEU A 217 -5.46 -3.13 16.37
C LEU A 217 -6.98 -3.22 16.14
N LYS A 218 -7.50 -4.43 15.95
CA LYS A 218 -8.95 -4.65 15.81
C LYS A 218 -9.66 -4.58 17.15
N GLU A 219 -9.08 -5.22 18.18
CA GLU A 219 -9.65 -5.22 19.53
C GLU A 219 -9.70 -3.80 20.11
N SER A 220 -8.67 -3.00 19.92
CA SER A 220 -8.62 -1.61 20.40
C SER A 220 -9.72 -0.75 19.79
N ALA A 221 -9.97 -0.89 18.48
CA ALA A 221 -11.05 -0.17 17.79
C ALA A 221 -12.44 -0.56 18.29
N VAL A 222 -12.69 -1.86 18.58
CA VAL A 222 -13.94 -2.33 19.17
C VAL A 222 -14.15 -1.76 20.58
N MET A 223 -13.06 -1.51 21.31
CA MET A 223 -13.09 -0.96 22.67
C MET A 223 -13.06 0.57 22.70
N GLY A 224 -13.16 1.26 21.54
CA GLY A 224 -13.13 2.72 21.45
C GLY A 224 -11.81 3.33 21.91
N LYS A 225 -10.68 2.64 21.72
CA LYS A 225 -9.37 3.04 22.22
C LYS A 225 -8.29 3.00 21.16
N THR A 226 -7.26 3.84 21.33
CA THR A 226 -6.04 3.68 20.54
C THR A 226 -5.32 2.38 20.96
N VAL A 227 -4.52 1.81 20.05
CA VAL A 227 -3.75 0.60 20.40
C VAL A 227 -2.76 0.86 21.52
N ALA A 228 -2.26 2.09 21.64
CA ALA A 228 -1.35 2.49 22.71
C ALA A 228 -2.00 2.41 24.10
N SER A 229 -3.25 2.90 24.20
CA SER A 229 -4.04 2.85 25.45
C SER A 229 -4.59 1.45 25.73
N TYR A 230 -4.79 0.63 24.69
CA TYR A 230 -5.30 -0.74 24.85
C TYR A 230 -4.21 -1.75 25.19
N ASP A 231 -3.10 -1.76 24.41
CA ASP A 231 -1.95 -2.66 24.63
C ASP A 231 -0.66 -2.04 24.09
N LYS A 232 0.05 -1.31 24.96
CA LYS A 232 1.33 -0.64 24.64
C LYS A 232 2.49 -1.59 24.30
N TYR A 233 2.35 -2.88 24.58
CA TYR A 233 3.37 -3.89 24.28
C TYR A 233 3.12 -4.59 22.94
N SER A 234 1.96 -4.39 22.35
CA SER A 234 1.58 -5.01 21.06
C SER A 234 2.51 -4.62 19.92
N ARG A 235 2.58 -5.48 18.92
CA ARG A 235 3.32 -5.17 17.68
C ARG A 235 2.72 -3.97 16.97
N GLY A 236 1.38 -3.88 16.92
CA GLY A 236 0.69 -2.76 16.28
C GLY A 236 1.09 -1.41 16.88
N HIS A 237 1.18 -1.30 18.22
CA HIS A 237 1.70 -0.09 18.87
C HIS A 237 3.13 0.23 18.45
N LYS A 238 4.02 -0.77 18.46
CA LYS A 238 5.43 -0.57 18.07
C LYS A 238 5.58 -0.13 16.61
N ASP A 239 4.80 -0.72 15.70
CA ASP A 239 4.83 -0.37 14.29
C ASP A 239 4.39 1.10 14.09
N TYR A 240 3.31 1.57 14.74
CA TYR A 240 2.89 2.96 14.65
C TYR A 240 3.83 3.94 15.36
N GLN A 241 4.48 3.55 16.44
CA GLN A 241 5.54 4.35 17.06
C GLN A 241 6.73 4.52 16.10
N THR A 242 7.11 3.48 15.39
CA THR A 242 8.15 3.55 14.36
C THR A 242 7.74 4.47 13.22
N LEU A 243 6.48 4.38 12.76
CA LEU A 243 5.95 5.28 11.72
C LEU A 243 5.99 6.74 12.17
N ALA A 244 5.54 7.04 13.39
CA ALA A 244 5.56 8.40 13.91
C ALA A 244 6.99 8.98 13.97
N LYS A 245 7.95 8.21 14.45
CA LYS A 245 9.37 8.60 14.45
C LYS A 245 9.90 8.82 13.03
N GLU A 246 9.59 7.93 12.09
CA GLU A 246 9.99 8.08 10.69
C GLU A 246 9.48 9.42 10.12
N LEU A 247 8.22 9.77 10.34
CA LEU A 247 7.64 11.02 9.85
C LEU A 247 8.27 12.25 10.51
N ILE A 248 8.49 12.22 11.82
CA ILE A 248 9.14 13.32 12.57
C ILE A 248 10.57 13.56 12.06
N LEU A 249 11.32 12.50 11.75
CA LEU A 249 12.68 12.63 11.23
C LEU A 249 12.70 13.17 9.81
N ARG A 250 11.74 12.77 8.95
CA ARG A 250 11.62 13.29 7.59
C ARG A 250 11.34 14.81 7.51
N GLU A 251 10.83 15.41 8.58
CA GLU A 251 10.64 16.87 8.65
C GLU A 251 11.95 17.65 8.85
N ARG A 252 12.94 17.01 9.43
CA ARG A 252 14.28 17.60 9.59
C ARG A 252 14.95 17.56 8.21
N ARG A 253 14.92 18.69 7.48
CA ARG A 253 15.27 18.83 6.04
C ARG A 253 16.67 18.34 5.66
N ASP A 254 17.54 18.01 6.62
CA ASP A 254 18.95 17.62 6.42
C ASP A 254 19.26 16.16 6.74
N VAL A 255 18.23 15.31 7.04
CA VAL A 255 18.49 13.92 7.41
C VAL A 255 18.18 13.00 6.24
N ASP A 256 19.22 12.45 5.60
CA ASP A 256 19.05 11.28 4.74
C ASP A 256 18.76 10.06 5.66
N LEU A 257 17.50 9.65 5.71
CA LEU A 257 17.05 8.51 6.52
C LEU A 257 17.79 7.20 6.19
N ARG A 258 18.42 7.12 5.00
CA ARG A 258 19.26 5.99 4.62
C ARG A 258 20.55 5.96 5.43
N LEU A 259 20.97 7.10 5.97
CA LEU A 259 22.18 7.25 6.80
C LEU A 259 21.86 7.28 8.29
N ASP A 260 20.58 7.37 8.69
CA ASP A 260 20.17 7.40 10.10
C ASP A 260 20.32 6.01 10.73
N PRO A 261 21.12 5.87 11.82
CA PRO A 261 21.36 4.58 12.47
C PRO A 261 20.10 3.87 12.97
N GLU A 262 19.04 4.61 13.28
CA GLU A 262 17.76 4.04 13.73
C GLU A 262 16.98 3.39 12.57
N PHE A 263 17.08 3.93 11.33
CA PHE A 263 16.35 3.48 10.15
C PHE A 263 17.18 2.63 9.18
N GLN A 264 18.50 2.80 9.14
CA GLN A 264 19.40 1.98 8.34
C GLN A 264 19.24 0.47 8.62
N PRO A 265 19.22 0.02 9.90
CA PRO A 265 18.99 -1.39 10.19
C PRO A 265 17.62 -1.89 9.74
N PHE A 266 16.59 -1.01 9.72
CA PHE A 266 15.25 -1.38 9.32
C PHE A 266 15.15 -1.54 7.79
N SER A 267 15.69 -0.62 7.02
CA SER A 267 15.76 -0.72 5.55
C SER A 267 16.57 -1.94 5.12
N HIS A 268 17.75 -2.17 5.72
CA HIS A 268 18.55 -3.37 5.47
C HIS A 268 17.82 -4.64 5.90
N LYS A 269 17.13 -4.61 7.05
CA LYS A 269 16.35 -5.74 7.53
C LYS A 269 15.20 -6.07 6.57
N MET A 270 14.49 -5.06 6.06
CA MET A 270 13.41 -5.24 5.09
C MET A 270 13.94 -5.82 3.77
N GLN A 271 15.05 -5.30 3.24
CA GLN A 271 15.73 -5.86 2.06
C GLN A 271 16.21 -7.28 2.30
N ALA A 272 16.79 -7.56 3.47
CA ALA A 272 17.23 -8.90 3.85
C ALA A 272 16.06 -9.88 3.97
N MET A 273 14.91 -9.44 4.50
CA MET A 273 13.69 -10.25 4.58
C MET A 273 13.19 -10.59 3.17
N VAL A 274 13.08 -9.60 2.28
CA VAL A 274 12.70 -9.83 0.88
C VAL A 274 13.67 -10.79 0.22
N LYS A 275 14.97 -10.56 0.33
CA LYS A 275 16.01 -11.41 -0.26
C LYS A 275 16.01 -12.84 0.31
N LYS A 276 15.70 -13.01 1.59
CA LYS A 276 15.62 -14.34 2.25
C LYS A 276 14.38 -15.11 1.81
N GLU A 277 13.23 -14.45 1.73
CA GLU A 277 11.94 -15.10 1.47
C GLU A 277 11.62 -15.24 -0.03
N LEU A 278 12.24 -14.41 -0.87
CA LEU A 278 12.17 -14.52 -2.32
C LEU A 278 13.49 -15.14 -2.83
N PRO A 279 13.55 -16.44 -3.04
CA PRO A 279 14.71 -17.04 -3.71
C PRO A 279 14.91 -16.39 -5.06
N SER A 280 16.16 -16.13 -5.43
CA SER A 280 16.52 -15.54 -6.71
C SER A 280 15.81 -16.28 -7.85
N MET A 281 15.21 -15.51 -8.75
CA MET A 281 14.63 -16.07 -9.97
C MET A 281 15.75 -16.20 -10.99
N PHE A 282 15.85 -17.35 -11.64
CA PHE A 282 16.86 -17.63 -12.65
C PHE A 282 16.24 -17.64 -14.03
N PRO A 283 16.82 -16.92 -15.00
CA PRO A 283 16.33 -16.93 -16.37
C PRO A 283 16.53 -18.35 -16.95
N THR A 284 15.43 -19.02 -17.21
CA THR A 284 15.40 -20.36 -17.80
C THR A 284 14.97 -20.23 -19.24
N ARG A 285 15.85 -20.59 -20.16
CA ARG A 285 15.61 -20.49 -21.60
C ARG A 285 14.94 -21.75 -22.09
N PHE A 286 13.84 -21.57 -22.82
CA PHE A 286 13.14 -22.60 -23.56
C PHE A 286 13.30 -22.33 -25.05
N SER A 287 13.58 -23.36 -25.85
CA SER A 287 13.73 -23.22 -27.30
C SER A 287 13.24 -24.47 -28.01
N ILE A 288 12.62 -24.27 -29.19
CA ILE A 288 12.12 -25.35 -30.02
C ILE A 288 12.25 -24.99 -31.50
N GLY A 289 12.59 -25.96 -32.33
CA GLY A 289 12.58 -25.82 -33.80
C GLY A 289 11.16 -25.99 -34.35
N ALA A 290 10.62 -24.95 -34.96
CA ALA A 290 9.30 -24.97 -35.58
C ALA A 290 9.21 -23.88 -36.67
N ALA A 291 9.94 -24.08 -37.77
CA ALA A 291 10.11 -23.06 -38.83
C ALA A 291 8.79 -22.55 -39.41
N ASP A 292 7.85 -23.44 -39.61
CA ASP A 292 6.55 -23.17 -40.28
C ASP A 292 5.43 -22.74 -39.31
N ALA A 293 5.70 -22.74 -37.98
CA ALA A 293 4.69 -22.39 -36.98
C ALA A 293 4.30 -20.91 -37.04
N LYS A 294 3.03 -20.63 -36.80
CA LYS A 294 2.46 -19.27 -36.69
C LYS A 294 2.52 -18.74 -35.26
N SER A 295 2.40 -19.64 -34.30
CA SER A 295 2.46 -19.29 -32.86
C SER A 295 3.05 -20.43 -32.04
N VAL A 296 3.91 -20.07 -31.08
CA VAL A 296 4.49 -21.05 -30.17
C VAL A 296 4.46 -20.50 -28.75
N TYR A 297 4.05 -21.34 -27.80
CA TYR A 297 4.06 -21.05 -26.36
C TYR A 297 4.78 -22.15 -25.60
N VAL A 298 5.33 -21.80 -24.43
CA VAL A 298 5.75 -22.79 -23.45
C VAL A 298 4.86 -22.67 -22.21
N THR A 299 4.36 -23.78 -21.70
CA THR A 299 3.53 -23.81 -20.49
C THR A 299 3.92 -25.01 -19.62
N GLY A 300 3.64 -24.90 -18.33
CA GLY A 300 4.05 -25.96 -17.40
C GLY A 300 3.60 -25.72 -15.97
N SER A 301 4.14 -26.52 -15.05
CA SER A 301 3.87 -26.40 -13.61
C SER A 301 4.34 -25.06 -13.00
N PHE A 302 5.09 -24.24 -13.72
CA PHE A 302 5.54 -22.93 -13.31
C PHE A 302 4.50 -21.82 -13.49
N ASN A 303 3.48 -22.03 -14.32
CA ASN A 303 2.39 -21.08 -14.61
C ASN A 303 1.00 -21.74 -14.56
N ASP A 304 0.88 -22.86 -13.81
CA ASP A 304 -0.36 -23.64 -13.67
C ASP A 304 -0.96 -24.05 -15.02
N TRP A 305 -0.09 -24.32 -15.99
CA TRP A 305 -0.46 -24.72 -17.36
C TRP A 305 -1.34 -23.69 -18.11
N SER A 306 -1.25 -22.41 -17.68
CA SER A 306 -2.00 -21.33 -18.32
C SER A 306 -1.31 -20.87 -19.62
N LEU A 307 -2.13 -20.38 -20.57
CA LEU A 307 -1.67 -19.71 -21.77
C LEU A 307 -1.74 -18.21 -21.53
N ASP A 308 -0.61 -17.60 -21.22
CA ASP A 308 -0.49 -16.17 -21.06
C ASP A 308 0.62 -15.61 -21.97
N ASP A 309 0.57 -14.29 -22.21
CA ASP A 309 1.53 -13.63 -23.12
C ASP A 309 2.98 -13.69 -22.62
N SER A 310 3.22 -13.92 -21.32
CA SER A 310 4.56 -14.03 -20.75
C SER A 310 5.31 -15.29 -21.17
N CYS A 311 4.55 -16.29 -21.64
CA CYS A 311 5.05 -17.58 -22.09
C CYS A 311 4.97 -17.74 -23.62
N ARG A 312 4.59 -16.68 -24.32
CA ARG A 312 4.65 -16.63 -25.79
C ARG A 312 6.11 -16.57 -26.24
N MET A 313 6.47 -17.46 -27.15
CA MET A 313 7.84 -17.54 -27.68
C MET A 313 8.03 -16.55 -28.83
N ALA A 314 9.25 -16.01 -28.95
CA ALA A 314 9.64 -15.17 -30.06
C ALA A 314 10.39 -16.01 -31.12
N LYS A 315 10.14 -15.71 -32.41
CA LYS A 315 10.83 -16.38 -33.51
C LYS A 315 12.28 -15.93 -33.57
N ASN A 316 13.21 -16.89 -33.63
CA ASN A 316 14.65 -16.64 -33.75
C ASN A 316 15.23 -17.56 -34.81
N GLY A 317 15.39 -17.02 -36.03
CA GLY A 317 15.79 -17.81 -37.19
C GLY A 317 14.73 -18.87 -37.57
N GLU A 318 15.14 -20.15 -37.64
CA GLU A 318 14.25 -21.28 -37.90
C GLU A 318 13.58 -21.84 -36.64
N GLY A 319 13.87 -21.27 -35.48
CA GLY A 319 13.37 -21.70 -34.16
C GLY A 319 12.59 -20.65 -33.42
N TRP A 320 12.09 -21.04 -32.24
CA TRP A 320 11.38 -20.19 -31.32
C TRP A 320 12.02 -20.28 -29.95
N GLU A 321 12.08 -19.14 -29.24
CA GLU A 321 12.66 -19.07 -27.90
C GLU A 321 11.94 -18.11 -26.99
N VAL A 322 12.02 -18.39 -25.66
CA VAL A 322 11.60 -17.49 -24.60
C VAL A 322 12.46 -17.72 -23.37
N SER A 323 12.69 -16.68 -22.59
CA SER A 323 13.33 -16.78 -21.27
C SER A 323 12.28 -16.51 -20.18
N VAL A 324 11.99 -17.54 -19.39
CA VAL A 324 11.07 -17.47 -18.25
C VAL A 324 11.85 -17.43 -16.97
N SER A 325 11.61 -16.45 -16.12
CA SER A 325 12.28 -16.37 -14.81
C SER A 325 11.63 -17.35 -13.83
N LEU A 326 12.37 -18.39 -13.42
CA LEU A 326 11.89 -19.45 -12.53
C LEU A 326 12.70 -19.50 -11.23
N LYS A 327 12.05 -19.95 -10.14
CA LYS A 327 12.72 -20.24 -8.87
C LYS A 327 13.51 -21.53 -8.98
N PRO A 328 14.52 -21.78 -8.13
CA PRO A 328 15.12 -23.10 -8.03
C PRO A 328 14.07 -24.17 -7.75
N GLY A 329 14.08 -25.22 -8.56
CA GLY A 329 13.08 -26.29 -8.47
C GLY A 329 13.04 -27.15 -9.72
N ILE A 330 12.17 -28.15 -9.69
CA ILE A 330 11.91 -29.04 -10.83
C ILE A 330 10.54 -28.69 -11.38
N TYR A 331 10.51 -28.42 -12.69
CA TYR A 331 9.29 -28.03 -13.39
C TYR A 331 8.99 -28.96 -14.54
N LYS A 332 7.70 -29.26 -14.73
CA LYS A 332 7.19 -30.02 -15.87
C LYS A 332 6.65 -29.02 -16.90
N TYR A 333 6.93 -29.22 -18.18
CA TYR A 333 6.50 -28.33 -19.23
C TYR A 333 6.20 -29.05 -20.55
N GLN A 334 5.45 -28.38 -21.40
CA GLN A 334 5.23 -28.71 -22.81
C GLN A 334 5.26 -27.44 -23.67
N PHE A 335 5.49 -27.61 -24.94
CA PHE A 335 5.26 -26.56 -25.94
C PHE A 335 3.87 -26.66 -26.53
N ILE A 336 3.32 -25.53 -26.97
CA ILE A 336 2.08 -25.50 -27.75
C ILE A 336 2.39 -24.82 -29.07
N ILE A 337 2.38 -25.59 -30.13
CA ILE A 337 2.65 -25.13 -31.51
C ILE A 337 1.34 -25.10 -32.27
N ASP A 338 0.89 -23.90 -32.66
CA ASP A 338 -0.38 -23.69 -33.39
C ASP A 338 -1.58 -24.40 -32.76
N GLY A 339 -1.61 -24.41 -31.40
CA GLY A 339 -2.66 -25.02 -30.59
C GLY A 339 -2.46 -26.51 -30.25
N VAL A 340 -1.40 -27.15 -30.75
CA VAL A 340 -1.10 -28.56 -30.50
C VAL A 340 -0.06 -28.68 -29.38
N TRP A 341 -0.35 -29.49 -28.39
CA TRP A 341 0.55 -29.78 -27.25
C TRP A 341 1.62 -30.76 -27.68
N ILE A 342 2.89 -30.40 -27.46
CA ILE A 342 4.06 -31.17 -27.91
C ILE A 342 5.10 -31.19 -26.82
N GLU A 343 5.64 -32.38 -26.54
CA GLU A 343 6.80 -32.53 -25.65
C GLU A 343 8.07 -31.93 -26.27
N ASP A 344 9.04 -31.57 -25.46
CA ASP A 344 10.37 -31.21 -25.94
C ASP A 344 11.14 -32.46 -26.38
N MET A 345 11.26 -32.64 -27.69
CA MET A 345 11.96 -33.79 -28.26
C MET A 345 13.46 -33.80 -27.96
N ASN A 346 14.04 -32.62 -27.68
CA ASN A 346 15.47 -32.46 -27.34
C ASN A 346 15.75 -32.68 -25.86
N ASN A 347 14.73 -32.74 -25.01
CA ASN A 347 14.91 -32.95 -23.57
C ASN A 347 14.83 -34.45 -23.22
N PRO A 348 15.92 -35.06 -22.73
CA PRO A 348 15.91 -36.47 -22.34
C PRO A 348 15.15 -36.75 -21.02
N ARG A 349 14.91 -35.73 -20.19
CA ARG A 349 14.18 -35.88 -18.93
C ARG A 349 12.69 -35.72 -19.17
N LYS A 350 11.96 -36.81 -19.08
CA LYS A 350 10.52 -36.88 -19.37
C LYS A 350 9.77 -37.66 -18.29
N GLU A 351 8.50 -37.30 -18.10
CA GLU A 351 7.59 -38.01 -17.20
C GLU A 351 6.20 -38.12 -17.85
N ARG A 352 5.58 -39.28 -17.75
CA ARG A 352 4.19 -39.47 -18.25
C ARG A 352 3.19 -38.96 -17.22
N ASN A 353 2.27 -38.12 -17.63
CA ASN A 353 1.20 -37.61 -16.78
C ASN A 353 0.07 -38.64 -16.59
N SER A 354 -0.89 -38.34 -15.71
CA SER A 354 -2.05 -39.20 -15.43
C SER A 354 -3.02 -39.38 -16.61
N PHE A 355 -2.89 -38.57 -17.65
CA PHE A 355 -3.72 -38.62 -18.89
C PHE A 355 -3.00 -39.39 -20.01
N GLY A 356 -1.77 -39.79 -19.78
CA GLY A 356 -0.97 -40.56 -20.74
C GLY A 356 -0.01 -39.70 -21.60
N ASP A 357 -0.07 -38.39 -21.51
CA ASP A 357 0.80 -37.47 -22.25
C ASP A 357 2.20 -37.37 -21.58
N ILE A 358 3.19 -36.96 -22.36
CA ILE A 358 4.56 -36.84 -21.91
C ILE A 358 4.88 -35.36 -21.61
N ASN A 359 5.28 -35.08 -20.37
CA ASN A 359 5.84 -33.81 -19.95
C ASN A 359 7.35 -33.84 -20.01
N SER A 360 7.98 -32.80 -20.48
CA SER A 360 9.41 -32.58 -20.37
C SER A 360 9.74 -31.97 -19.01
N ILE A 361 10.94 -32.22 -18.46
CA ILE A 361 11.34 -31.79 -17.13
C ILE A 361 12.52 -30.84 -17.24
N VAL A 362 12.44 -29.66 -16.59
CA VAL A 362 13.55 -28.74 -16.41
C VAL A 362 13.88 -28.57 -14.92
N GLU A 363 15.15 -28.62 -14.57
CA GLU A 363 15.67 -28.36 -13.24
C GLU A 363 16.37 -27.01 -13.22
N VAL A 364 15.88 -26.10 -12.38
CA VAL A 364 16.48 -24.79 -12.14
C VAL A 364 17.28 -24.85 -10.86
N LYS A 365 18.60 -24.67 -10.96
CA LYS A 365 19.52 -24.75 -9.79
C LYS A 365 19.78 -23.35 -9.23
N SER A 366 20.05 -23.25 -7.93
CA SER A 366 20.56 -22.04 -7.30
C SER A 366 22.07 -21.92 -7.53
N GLU A 367 22.62 -20.73 -7.75
CA GLU A 367 24.06 -20.48 -8.00
C GLU A 367 25.01 -20.84 -6.84
N THR A 368 24.54 -21.43 -5.76
CA THR A 368 25.37 -21.75 -4.57
C THR A 368 26.20 -23.04 -4.68
N ALA A 369 26.37 -23.61 -5.87
CA ALA A 369 27.10 -24.88 -6.05
C ALA A 369 28.42 -24.79 -6.82
N HIS A 370 29.04 -23.61 -6.94
CA HIS A 370 30.38 -23.51 -7.55
C HIS A 370 31.34 -22.64 -6.73
N SER A 371 31.76 -23.14 -5.56
CA SER A 371 33.04 -22.72 -4.95
C SER A 371 33.47 -23.66 -3.83
N PHE A 372 33.78 -24.89 -4.14
CA PHE A 372 34.63 -25.78 -3.31
C PHE A 372 35.03 -27.00 -4.13
N GLU A 373 35.85 -26.81 -5.15
CA GLU A 373 36.71 -27.87 -5.70
C GLU A 373 37.78 -27.22 -6.62
N THR A 374 38.78 -26.62 -6.00
CA THR A 374 40.14 -26.52 -6.56
C THR A 374 41.08 -26.09 -5.46
N SER A 375 41.65 -27.06 -4.74
CA SER A 375 43.02 -27.02 -4.24
C SER A 375 43.33 -28.35 -3.52
N SER A 376 43.90 -29.20 -4.26
CA SER A 376 44.89 -30.19 -3.77
C SER A 376 45.85 -30.46 -4.93
#